data_43686426d9e757e7565fc05080c912c4
#
_entry.id   43686426d9e757e7565fc05080c912c4
#
_cell.length_a   1.000
_cell.length_b   1.000
_cell.length_c   1.000
_cell.angle_alpha   90.00
_cell.angle_beta   90.00
_cell.angle_gamma   90.00
#
_symmetry.space_group_name_H-M   'P 1'
#
loop_
_entity.id
_entity.type
_entity.pdbx_description
1 polymer ?
#
loop_
_entity_poly.entity_id
_entity_poly.type
_entity_poly.pdbx_seq_one_letter_code
_entity_poly.pdbx_strand_id
1 'polypeptide(L)'
;MNFDKKQLRNTLLLLLGALIWGTAFVAQSVGSGYVGPYTFLAARSWLACAFLIVLVLLRRGKARKADPGVPFWINGRMLLRGGVFCGIALFAASAAQQVGIGTTSTAKAGFMTALYVVLVPVAGVFLGSRPGVKLWGCVAASVVGLYLLCLAGRDTLSL
;
A
#
# COMPACT_ATOMS: atom_id res chain seq x y z
N MET A 1 27.04 15.42 -8.12
CA MET A 1 26.04 14.76 -7.27
C MET A 1 26.39 13.27 -7.26
N ASN A 2 27.19 12.80 -6.29
CA ASN A 2 27.49 11.39 -6.18
C ASN A 2 26.27 10.67 -5.61
N PHE A 3 25.50 10.04 -6.48
CA PHE A 3 24.44 9.13 -6.03
C PHE A 3 25.12 7.91 -5.37
N ASP A 4 24.98 7.80 -4.07
CA ASP A 4 25.42 6.62 -3.35
C ASP A 4 24.67 5.39 -3.92
N LYS A 5 25.42 4.34 -4.30
CA LYS A 5 24.86 3.08 -4.85
C LYS A 5 23.71 2.53 -3.99
N LYS A 6 23.77 2.77 -2.68
CA LYS A 6 22.72 2.39 -1.71
C LYS A 6 21.44 3.20 -1.93
N GLN A 7 21.56 4.50 -2.21
CA GLN A 7 20.43 5.38 -2.45
C GLN A 7 19.74 5.03 -3.76
N LEU A 8 20.51 4.79 -4.83
CA LEU A 8 19.97 4.36 -6.12
C LEU A 8 19.19 3.04 -6.01
N ARG A 9 19.76 2.04 -5.33
CA ARG A 9 19.09 0.75 -5.09
C ARG A 9 17.77 0.93 -4.34
N ASN A 10 17.76 1.76 -3.30
CA ASN A 10 16.53 2.00 -2.52
C ASN A 10 15.46 2.70 -3.35
N THR A 11 15.85 3.66 -4.19
CA THR A 11 14.92 4.35 -5.12
C THR A 11 14.36 3.38 -6.15
N LEU A 12 15.18 2.51 -6.73
CA LEU A 12 14.72 1.48 -7.67
C LEU A 12 13.75 0.50 -7.02
N LEU A 13 13.98 0.09 -5.78
CA LEU A 13 13.06 -0.76 -5.03
C LEU A 13 11.71 -0.07 -4.77
N LEU A 14 11.73 1.23 -4.47
CA LEU A 14 10.50 2.01 -4.31
C LEU A 14 9.72 2.14 -5.62
N LEU A 15 10.41 2.40 -6.73
CA LEU A 15 9.78 2.44 -8.06
C LEU A 15 9.18 1.09 -8.45
N LEU A 16 9.89 0.00 -8.20
CA LEU A 16 9.37 -1.35 -8.43
C LEU A 16 8.12 -1.62 -7.59
N GLY A 17 8.14 -1.22 -6.31
CA GLY A 17 6.98 -1.33 -5.44
C GLY A 17 5.78 -0.52 -5.96
N ALA A 18 6.00 0.68 -6.45
CA ALA A 18 4.97 1.53 -7.03
C ALA A 18 4.38 0.93 -8.31
N LEU A 19 5.21 0.34 -9.18
CA LEU A 19 4.76 -0.37 -10.39
C LEU A 19 3.89 -1.59 -10.04
N ILE A 20 4.35 -2.42 -9.08
CA ILE A 20 3.58 -3.58 -8.62
C ILE A 20 2.24 -3.13 -8.05
N TRP A 21 2.22 -2.05 -7.26
CA TRP A 21 0.99 -1.52 -6.70
C TRP A 21 0.05 -1.01 -7.78
N GLY A 22 0.56 -0.24 -8.76
CA GLY A 22 -0.23 0.26 -9.89
C GLY A 22 -0.88 -0.86 -10.69
N THR A 23 -0.14 -1.91 -11.02
CA THR A 23 -0.68 -3.09 -11.73
C THR A 23 -1.72 -3.84 -10.90
N ALA A 24 -1.61 -3.83 -9.57
CA ALA A 24 -2.57 -4.46 -8.67
C ALA A 24 -3.97 -3.80 -8.76
N PHE A 25 -4.06 -2.48 -9.01
CA PHE A 25 -5.35 -1.80 -9.23
C PHE A 25 -6.07 -2.31 -10.48
N VAL A 26 -5.33 -2.50 -11.58
CA VAL A 26 -5.89 -3.04 -12.82
C VAL A 26 -6.38 -4.47 -12.59
N ALA A 27 -5.57 -5.31 -11.94
CA ALA A 27 -5.94 -6.68 -11.61
C ALA A 27 -7.18 -6.74 -10.69
N GLN A 28 -7.32 -5.81 -9.74
CA GLN A 28 -8.50 -5.71 -8.88
C GLN A 28 -9.75 -5.31 -9.66
N SER A 29 -9.65 -4.33 -10.55
CA SER A 29 -10.76 -3.85 -11.38
C SER A 29 -11.28 -4.98 -12.26
N VAL A 30 -10.39 -5.67 -12.97
CA VAL A 30 -10.76 -6.78 -13.85
C VAL A 30 -11.27 -7.97 -13.05
N GLY A 31 -10.54 -8.39 -12.01
CA GLY A 31 -10.88 -9.59 -11.21
C GLY A 31 -12.19 -9.46 -10.46
N SER A 32 -12.51 -8.27 -9.92
CA SER A 32 -13.79 -8.04 -9.21
C SER A 32 -15.00 -8.10 -10.13
N GLY A 33 -14.83 -7.86 -11.42
CA GLY A 33 -15.89 -8.01 -12.42
C GLY A 33 -16.31 -9.47 -12.66
N TYR A 34 -15.40 -10.43 -12.46
CA TYR A 34 -15.68 -11.85 -12.68
C TYR A 34 -16.24 -12.58 -11.45
N VAL A 35 -15.72 -12.29 -10.25
CA VAL A 35 -16.03 -13.06 -9.04
C VAL A 35 -16.69 -12.24 -7.92
N GLY A 36 -16.95 -10.98 -8.18
CA GLY A 36 -17.46 -10.05 -7.20
C GLY A 36 -16.39 -9.48 -6.25
N PRO A 37 -16.64 -8.29 -5.69
CA PRO A 37 -15.62 -7.53 -4.95
C PRO A 37 -15.15 -8.22 -3.68
N TYR A 38 -16.07 -8.78 -2.90
CA TYR A 38 -15.72 -9.42 -1.62
C TYR A 38 -15.04 -10.78 -1.80
N THR A 39 -15.47 -11.57 -2.80
CA THR A 39 -14.84 -12.86 -3.11
C THR A 39 -13.41 -12.66 -3.58
N PHE A 40 -13.18 -11.68 -4.44
CA PHE A 40 -11.84 -11.31 -4.89
C PHE A 40 -10.96 -10.86 -3.72
N LEU A 41 -11.50 -9.99 -2.83
CA LEU A 41 -10.80 -9.53 -1.65
C LEU A 41 -10.43 -10.68 -0.70
N ALA A 42 -11.34 -11.62 -0.47
CA ALA A 42 -11.10 -12.78 0.36
C ALA A 42 -10.00 -13.68 -0.22
N ALA A 43 -10.10 -14.04 -1.50
CA ALA A 43 -9.13 -14.90 -2.18
C ALA A 43 -7.70 -14.31 -2.12
N ARG A 44 -7.53 -13.03 -2.47
CA ARG A 44 -6.22 -12.36 -2.40
C ARG A 44 -5.67 -12.29 -0.98
N SER A 45 -6.55 -12.09 0.03
CA SER A 45 -6.12 -12.01 1.42
C SER A 45 -5.64 -13.36 1.93
N TRP A 46 -6.30 -14.46 1.56
CA TRP A 46 -5.87 -15.81 1.87
C TRP A 46 -4.52 -16.15 1.23
N LEU A 47 -4.33 -15.81 -0.04
CA LEU A 47 -3.05 -16.01 -0.73
C LEU A 47 -1.92 -15.21 -0.08
N ALA A 48 -2.18 -13.94 0.25
CA ALA A 48 -1.21 -13.09 0.94
C ALA A 48 -0.86 -13.64 2.34
N CYS A 49 -1.86 -14.11 3.09
CA CYS A 49 -1.66 -14.70 4.41
C CYS A 49 -0.80 -15.97 4.32
N ALA A 50 -1.11 -16.89 3.40
CA ALA A 50 -0.34 -18.10 3.17
C ALA A 50 1.12 -17.78 2.81
N PHE A 51 1.33 -16.84 1.89
CA PHE A 51 2.67 -16.40 1.48
C PHE A 51 3.45 -15.81 2.65
N LEU A 52 2.83 -14.92 3.44
CA LEU A 52 3.48 -14.29 4.59
C LEU A 52 3.81 -15.30 5.69
N ILE A 53 2.94 -16.27 5.96
CA ILE A 53 3.22 -17.36 6.92
C ILE A 53 4.47 -18.12 6.48
N VAL A 54 4.54 -18.56 5.22
CA VAL A 54 5.70 -19.27 4.69
C VAL A 54 6.96 -18.43 4.81
N LEU A 55 6.90 -17.16 4.43
CA LEU A 55 8.04 -16.23 4.48
C LEU A 55 8.54 -16.00 5.91
N VAL A 56 7.61 -15.84 6.87
CA VAL A 56 7.95 -15.68 8.29
C VAL A 56 8.59 -16.94 8.84
N LEU A 57 8.03 -18.11 8.54
CA LEU A 57 8.59 -19.39 8.98
C LEU A 57 9.99 -19.62 8.43
N LEU A 58 10.21 -19.35 7.14
CA LEU A 58 11.54 -19.48 6.52
C LEU A 58 12.56 -18.51 7.12
N ARG A 59 12.18 -17.24 7.31
CA ARG A 59 13.09 -16.24 7.91
C ARG A 59 13.42 -16.56 9.35
N ARG A 60 12.43 -16.98 10.13
CA ARG A 60 12.65 -17.35 11.53
C ARG A 60 13.43 -18.65 11.68
N GLY A 61 13.20 -19.61 10.79
CA GLY A 61 14.03 -20.83 10.74
C GLY A 61 15.49 -20.52 10.49
N LYS A 62 15.81 -19.56 9.59
CA LYS A 62 17.17 -19.09 9.34
C LYS A 62 17.75 -18.33 10.55
N ALA A 63 17.00 -17.42 11.16
CA ALA A 63 17.44 -16.66 12.32
C ALA A 63 17.75 -17.59 13.52
N ARG A 64 16.92 -18.59 13.78
CA ARG A 64 17.12 -19.56 14.87
C ARG A 64 18.30 -20.50 14.63
N LYS A 65 18.62 -20.78 13.37
CA LYS A 65 19.85 -21.53 13.01
C LYS A 65 21.12 -20.70 13.25
N ALA A 66 21.04 -19.38 13.08
CA ALA A 66 22.15 -18.47 13.30
C ALA A 66 22.36 -18.15 14.80
N ASP A 67 21.27 -18.03 15.55
CA ASP A 67 21.29 -17.79 17.00
C ASP A 67 20.15 -18.57 17.69
N PRO A 68 20.45 -19.71 18.36
CA PRO A 68 19.45 -20.53 19.04
C PRO A 68 18.76 -19.84 20.23
N GLY A 69 19.32 -18.75 20.77
CA GLY A 69 18.76 -17.97 21.87
C GLY A 69 17.65 -16.99 21.47
N VAL A 70 17.43 -16.76 20.18
CA VAL A 70 16.37 -15.85 19.72
C VAL A 70 14.99 -16.48 19.92
N PRO A 71 14.11 -15.87 20.75
CA PRO A 71 12.76 -16.39 20.97
C PRO A 71 11.95 -16.35 19.68
N PHE A 72 11.15 -17.39 19.44
CA PHE A 72 10.32 -17.46 18.23
C PHE A 72 9.29 -16.32 18.14
N TRP A 73 8.75 -15.88 19.29
CA TRP A 73 7.85 -14.74 19.39
C TRP A 73 8.34 -13.77 20.46
N ILE A 74 8.73 -12.58 20.04
CA ILE A 74 9.01 -11.46 20.95
C ILE A 74 7.66 -10.83 21.30
N ASN A 75 7.23 -10.91 22.58
CA ASN A 75 5.96 -10.35 23.05
C ASN A 75 4.73 -10.73 22.20
N GLY A 76 4.43 -12.04 22.11
CA GLY A 76 3.33 -12.55 21.28
C GLY A 76 1.97 -11.89 21.54
N ARG A 77 1.69 -11.48 22.79
CA ARG A 77 0.44 -10.79 23.17
C ARG A 77 0.37 -9.39 22.56
N MET A 78 1.47 -8.65 22.56
CA MET A 78 1.56 -7.32 21.95
C MET A 78 1.46 -7.41 20.42
N LEU A 79 2.13 -8.41 19.84
CA LEU A 79 2.06 -8.68 18.39
C LEU A 79 0.64 -9.05 17.97
N LEU A 80 -0.06 -9.88 18.73
CA LEU A 80 -1.44 -10.26 18.45
C LEU A 80 -2.38 -9.06 18.53
N ARG A 81 -2.30 -8.27 19.60
CA ARG A 81 -3.14 -7.07 19.76
C ARG A 81 -2.90 -6.07 18.62
N GLY A 82 -1.65 -5.72 18.35
CA GLY A 82 -1.29 -4.83 17.25
C GLY A 82 -1.73 -5.38 15.89
N GLY A 83 -1.52 -6.68 15.65
CA GLY A 83 -1.94 -7.36 14.42
C GLY A 83 -3.45 -7.35 14.22
N VAL A 84 -4.25 -7.55 15.27
CA VAL A 84 -5.72 -7.51 15.20
C VAL A 84 -6.20 -6.10 14.89
N PHE A 85 -5.70 -5.07 15.59
CA PHE A 85 -6.10 -3.68 15.31
C PHE A 85 -5.72 -3.23 13.90
N CYS A 86 -4.48 -3.47 13.48
CA CYS A 86 -4.04 -3.16 12.13
C CYS A 86 -4.80 -3.97 11.08
N GLY A 87 -5.10 -5.24 11.37
CA GLY A 87 -5.84 -6.12 10.47
C GLY A 87 -7.27 -5.65 10.25
N ILE A 88 -7.98 -5.25 11.31
CA ILE A 88 -9.35 -4.70 11.22
C ILE A 88 -9.35 -3.40 10.42
N ALA A 89 -8.43 -2.47 10.72
CA ALA A 89 -8.33 -1.20 10.02
C ALA A 89 -8.01 -1.41 8.53
N LEU A 90 -7.07 -2.30 8.22
CA LEU A 90 -6.68 -2.63 6.85
C LEU A 90 -7.82 -3.32 6.09
N PHE A 91 -8.55 -4.22 6.75
CA PHE A 91 -9.72 -4.88 6.15
C PHE A 91 -10.81 -3.87 5.82
N ALA A 92 -11.16 -2.98 6.74
CA ALA A 92 -12.16 -1.95 6.53
C ALA A 92 -11.79 -1.02 5.36
N ALA A 93 -10.53 -0.55 5.32
CA ALA A 93 -10.01 0.26 4.24
C ALA A 93 -10.03 -0.47 2.88
N SER A 94 -9.60 -1.74 2.86
CA SER A 94 -9.56 -2.56 1.65
C SER A 94 -10.97 -2.91 1.14
N ALA A 95 -11.92 -3.16 2.04
CA ALA A 95 -13.31 -3.42 1.68
C ALA A 95 -13.96 -2.17 1.07
N ALA A 96 -13.78 -1.00 1.68
CA ALA A 96 -14.28 0.26 1.15
C ALA A 96 -13.66 0.58 -0.22
N GLN A 97 -12.34 0.37 -0.36
CA GLN A 97 -11.63 0.56 -1.63
C GLN A 97 -12.15 -0.39 -2.72
N GLN A 98 -12.37 -1.67 -2.38
CA GLN A 98 -12.84 -2.68 -3.33
C GLN A 98 -14.24 -2.36 -3.87
N VAL A 99 -15.14 -1.89 -3.00
CA VAL A 99 -16.47 -1.40 -3.42
C VAL A 99 -16.33 -0.17 -4.30
N GLY A 100 -15.45 0.78 -3.93
CA GLY A 100 -15.18 1.99 -4.71
C GLY A 100 -14.66 1.67 -6.11
N ILE A 101 -13.77 0.70 -6.28
CA ILE A 101 -13.25 0.28 -7.59
C ILE A 101 -14.38 -0.29 -8.48
N GLY A 102 -15.35 -1.00 -7.89
CA GLY A 102 -16.49 -1.54 -8.64
C GLY A 102 -17.51 -0.50 -9.09
N THR A 103 -17.54 0.68 -8.46
CA THR A 103 -18.52 1.75 -8.74
C THR A 103 -17.94 2.96 -9.47
N THR A 104 -16.60 3.04 -9.61
CA THR A 104 -15.92 4.16 -10.28
C THR A 104 -14.87 3.66 -11.26
N SER A 105 -14.32 4.57 -12.08
CA SER A 105 -13.20 4.22 -12.94
C SER A 105 -11.94 3.94 -12.10
N THR A 106 -11.09 3.01 -12.58
CA THR A 106 -9.82 2.63 -11.94
C THR A 106 -8.92 3.85 -11.66
N ALA A 107 -8.92 4.83 -12.59
CA ALA A 107 -8.18 6.08 -12.44
C ALA A 107 -8.67 6.92 -11.25
N LYS A 108 -9.98 7.05 -11.08
CA LYS A 108 -10.58 7.78 -9.94
C LYS A 108 -10.32 7.06 -8.62
N ALA A 109 -10.41 5.74 -8.60
CA ALA A 109 -10.09 4.95 -7.41
C ALA A 109 -8.61 5.09 -7.02
N GLY A 110 -7.71 5.06 -8.00
CA GLY A 110 -6.28 5.33 -7.80
C GLY A 110 -6.02 6.73 -7.26
N PHE A 111 -6.70 7.76 -7.81
CA PHE A 111 -6.61 9.14 -7.32
C PHE A 111 -7.05 9.26 -5.86
N MET A 112 -8.22 8.72 -5.52
CA MET A 112 -8.73 8.75 -4.14
C MET A 112 -7.79 8.05 -3.17
N THR A 113 -7.22 6.92 -3.59
CA THR A 113 -6.22 6.23 -2.78
C THR A 113 -4.95 7.06 -2.63
N ALA A 114 -4.45 7.67 -3.71
CA ALA A 114 -3.23 8.49 -3.67
C ALA A 114 -3.39 9.76 -2.80
N LEU A 115 -4.62 10.15 -2.46
CA LEU A 115 -4.87 11.30 -1.58
C LEU A 115 -4.24 11.15 -0.18
N TYR A 116 -3.93 9.91 0.24
CA TYR A 116 -3.19 9.69 1.49
C TYR A 116 -1.81 10.38 1.50
N VAL A 117 -1.20 10.63 0.35
CA VAL A 117 0.07 11.36 0.23
C VAL A 117 -0.06 12.78 0.82
N VAL A 118 -1.24 13.37 0.73
CA VAL A 118 -1.57 14.66 1.34
C VAL A 118 -2.03 14.50 2.80
N LEU A 119 -2.89 13.51 3.05
CA LEU A 119 -3.48 13.30 4.37
C LEU A 119 -2.46 12.92 5.44
N VAL A 120 -1.44 12.11 5.07
CA VAL A 120 -0.42 11.66 6.03
C VAL A 120 0.42 12.82 6.58
N PRO A 121 1.01 13.73 5.76
CA PRO A 121 1.69 14.91 6.28
C PRO A 121 0.79 15.84 7.09
N VAL A 122 -0.45 16.06 6.64
CA VAL A 122 -1.42 16.89 7.36
C VAL A 122 -1.72 16.29 8.74
N ALA A 123 -2.04 15.00 8.82
CA ALA A 123 -2.22 14.31 10.09
C ALA A 123 -0.96 14.36 10.97
N GLY A 124 0.23 14.26 10.36
CA GLY A 124 1.51 14.39 11.05
C GLY A 124 1.67 15.74 11.73
N VAL A 125 1.23 16.84 11.09
CA VAL A 125 1.24 18.18 11.71
C VAL A 125 0.35 18.23 12.95
N PHE A 126 -0.86 17.66 12.89
CA PHE A 126 -1.76 17.58 14.05
C PHE A 126 -1.17 16.74 15.19
N LEU A 127 -0.33 15.76 14.88
CA LEU A 127 0.39 14.94 15.85
C LEU A 127 1.71 15.58 16.34
N GLY A 128 1.97 16.85 16.02
CA GLY A 128 3.15 17.60 16.47
C GLY A 128 4.39 17.41 15.59
N SER A 129 4.32 16.71 14.48
CA SER A 129 5.41 16.63 13.51
C SER A 129 5.56 17.96 12.78
N ARG A 130 6.82 18.38 12.52
CA ARG A 130 7.11 19.59 11.74
C ARG A 130 7.72 19.20 10.39
N PRO A 131 6.90 18.90 9.38
CA PRO A 131 7.40 18.55 8.07
C PRO A 131 8.13 19.74 7.43
N GLY A 132 9.30 19.47 6.85
CA GLY A 132 10.10 20.51 6.20
C GLY A 132 9.43 21.02 4.92
N VAL A 133 9.78 22.25 4.51
CA VAL A 133 9.24 22.91 3.29
C VAL A 133 9.39 22.05 2.03
N LYS A 134 10.46 21.27 1.95
CA LYS A 134 10.67 20.33 0.83
C LYS A 134 9.56 19.28 0.70
N LEU A 135 9.02 18.79 1.82
CA LEU A 135 7.92 17.83 1.82
C LEU A 135 6.65 18.45 1.25
N TRP A 136 6.34 19.69 1.64
CA TRP A 136 5.17 20.42 1.10
C TRP A 136 5.28 20.67 -0.40
N GLY A 137 6.48 20.96 -0.90
CA GLY A 137 6.73 21.05 -2.35
C GLY A 137 6.44 19.74 -3.08
N CYS A 138 6.88 18.60 -2.53
CA CYS A 138 6.58 17.28 -3.09
C CYS A 138 5.08 16.95 -3.04
N VAL A 139 4.39 17.31 -1.96
CA VAL A 139 2.94 17.13 -1.82
C VAL A 139 2.20 17.96 -2.88
N ALA A 140 2.55 19.23 -3.05
CA ALA A 140 1.95 20.09 -4.07
C ALA A 140 2.16 19.54 -5.49
N ALA A 141 3.39 19.12 -5.82
CA ALA A 141 3.69 18.49 -7.10
C ALA A 141 2.88 17.20 -7.32
N SER A 142 2.72 16.37 -6.28
CA SER A 142 1.90 15.16 -6.35
C SER A 142 0.43 15.47 -6.60
N VAL A 143 -0.14 16.48 -5.92
CA VAL A 143 -1.53 16.89 -6.12
C VAL A 143 -1.76 17.39 -7.55
N VAL A 144 -0.84 18.20 -8.08
CA VAL A 144 -0.93 18.69 -9.46
C VAL A 144 -0.85 17.53 -10.46
N GLY A 145 0.08 16.59 -10.26
CA GLY A 145 0.20 15.40 -11.11
C GLY A 145 -1.06 14.54 -11.08
N LEU A 146 -1.64 14.33 -9.90
CA LEU A 146 -2.90 13.59 -9.72
C LEU A 146 -4.08 14.31 -10.39
N TYR A 147 -4.16 15.63 -10.26
CA TYR A 147 -5.20 16.43 -10.90
C TYR A 147 -5.13 16.35 -12.43
N LEU A 148 -3.93 16.47 -13.00
CA LEU A 148 -3.71 16.32 -14.45
C LEU A 148 -4.10 14.91 -14.93
N LEU A 149 -3.77 13.88 -14.17
CA LEU A 149 -4.15 12.50 -14.50
C LEU A 149 -5.68 12.31 -14.52
N CYS A 150 -6.40 12.94 -13.61
CA CYS A 150 -7.87 12.90 -13.59
C CYS A 150 -8.52 13.66 -14.73
N LEU A 151 -7.92 14.78 -15.18
CA LEU A 151 -8.38 15.53 -16.33
C LEU A 151 -8.14 14.76 -17.63
N ALA A 152 -6.94 14.22 -17.83
CA ALA A 152 -6.60 13.42 -19.00
C ALA A 152 -7.48 12.17 -19.14
N GLY A 153 -7.93 11.58 -18.01
CA GLY A 153 -8.84 10.44 -18.01
C GLY A 153 -10.31 10.76 -18.36
N ARG A 154 -10.67 12.03 -18.49
CA ARG A 154 -12.03 12.44 -18.89
C ARG A 154 -12.24 12.39 -20.41
N ASP A 155 -11.19 12.63 -21.17
CA ASP A 155 -11.28 12.77 -22.63
C ASP A 155 -11.18 11.44 -23.39
N THR A 156 -10.78 10.35 -22.71
CA THR A 156 -10.64 9.03 -23.33
C THR A 156 -11.86 8.10 -23.16
N LEU A 157 -12.92 8.55 -22.49
CA LEU A 157 -14.12 7.74 -22.23
C LEU A 157 -15.38 8.24 -22.96
N SER A 158 -15.22 9.10 -23.95
CA SER A 158 -16.32 9.53 -24.86
C SER A 158 -16.13 8.96 -26.26
N LEU A 159 -15.86 7.66 -26.37
CA LEU A 159 -16.00 6.89 -27.62
C LEU A 159 -16.79 5.64 -27.32
#